data_f22a6b51a6eb6162146c682585999153
#
_entry.id   f22a6b51a6eb6162146c682585999153
#
_cell.length_a   1.000
_cell.length_b   1.000
_cell.length_c   1.000
_cell.angle_alpha   90.00
_cell.angle_beta   90.00
_cell.angle_gamma   90.00
#
_symmetry.space_group_name_H-M   'P 1'
#
loop_
_entity.id
_entity.type
_entity.pdbx_description
1 polymer ?
#
loop_
_entity_poly.entity_id
_entity_poly.type
_entity_poly.pdbx_seq_one_letter_code
_entity_poly.pdbx_strand_id
1 'polypeptide(L)'
;KSKISKELEVFYNPIMKLNRDTSILLLNLIKDKEMQLALPLAGSGIRGIRFLKELKKNKIKNISFNDYGSIKHIKQNIKLNELEKDSKLKLSSKDANLFLLESKGFDYIDIDPFGSPNQFLDNAIIRISRNGILAVTATDTSALSGSHESACIRKYYAKPLRNELMHEVGIRILIRKVQLIGA
;
A
#
# COMPACT_ATOMS: atom_id res chain seq x y z
N LYS A 1 6.83 7.11 -24.02
CA LYS A 1 5.71 6.77 -23.11
C LYS A 1 5.83 5.29 -22.83
N SER A 2 6.27 4.89 -21.61
CA SER A 2 6.30 3.50 -21.17
C SER A 2 4.86 2.98 -21.10
N LYS A 3 4.52 1.98 -21.90
CA LYS A 3 3.22 1.30 -21.85
C LYS A 3 3.11 0.58 -20.52
N ILE A 4 1.96 0.67 -19.84
CA ILE A 4 1.62 -0.20 -18.74
C ILE A 4 1.49 -1.59 -19.36
N SER A 5 2.44 -2.48 -19.08
CA SER A 5 2.43 -3.82 -19.68
C SER A 5 1.76 -4.80 -18.71
N LYS A 6 0.64 -5.38 -19.16
CA LYS A 6 0.04 -6.57 -18.53
C LYS A 6 0.82 -7.87 -18.84
N GLU A 7 1.82 -7.76 -19.71
CA GLU A 7 2.65 -8.89 -20.18
C GLU A 7 3.85 -9.17 -19.26
N LEU A 8 4.10 -8.31 -18.27
CA LEU A 8 5.13 -8.58 -17.27
C LEU A 8 4.64 -9.66 -16.31
N GLU A 9 5.49 -10.60 -15.97
CA GLU A 9 5.22 -11.64 -14.96
C GLU A 9 4.81 -11.05 -13.61
N VAL A 10 5.23 -9.80 -13.32
CA VAL A 10 4.78 -9.00 -12.18
C VAL A 10 4.38 -7.61 -12.63
N PHE A 11 3.21 -7.20 -12.25
CA PHE A 11 2.69 -5.87 -12.58
C PHE A 11 3.58 -4.77 -12.02
N TYR A 12 3.97 -3.84 -12.90
CA TYR A 12 4.66 -2.61 -12.55
C TYR A 12 3.98 -1.42 -13.22
N ASN A 13 3.58 -0.44 -12.43
CA ASN A 13 3.00 0.80 -12.93
C ASN A 13 3.99 1.97 -12.76
N PRO A 14 4.59 2.49 -13.85
CA PRO A 14 5.51 3.61 -13.78
C PRO A 14 4.82 4.92 -13.36
N ILE A 15 3.51 5.08 -13.63
CA ILE A 15 2.73 6.28 -13.25
C ILE A 15 2.66 6.40 -11.71
N MET A 16 2.70 5.30 -10.97
CA MET A 16 2.74 5.28 -9.51
C MET A 16 4.07 5.79 -8.91
N LYS A 17 4.99 6.29 -9.74
CA LYS A 17 6.26 6.85 -9.24
C LYS A 17 6.00 7.99 -8.25
N LEU A 18 5.13 8.95 -8.60
CA LEU A 18 4.80 10.08 -7.72
C LEU A 18 4.22 9.60 -6.38
N ASN A 19 3.35 8.60 -6.39
CA ASN A 19 2.79 8.02 -5.17
C ASN A 19 3.91 7.43 -4.27
N ARG A 20 4.87 6.71 -4.86
CA ARG A 20 6.02 6.18 -4.12
C ARG A 20 6.95 7.29 -3.61
N ASP A 21 7.17 8.34 -4.40
CA ASP A 21 7.97 9.52 -4.00
C ASP A 21 7.32 10.22 -2.79
N THR A 22 6.00 10.40 -2.81
CA THR A 22 5.24 10.99 -1.70
C THR A 22 5.38 10.17 -0.41
N SER A 23 5.32 8.83 -0.51
CA SER A 23 5.51 7.96 0.66
C SER A 23 6.92 8.13 1.26
N ILE A 24 7.96 8.23 0.43
CA ILE A 24 9.35 8.44 0.87
C ILE A 24 9.50 9.81 1.55
N LEU A 25 8.95 10.85 0.95
CA LEU A 25 8.98 12.21 1.52
C LEU A 25 8.31 12.24 2.88
N LEU A 26 7.10 11.68 2.98
CA LEU A 26 6.34 11.61 4.22
C LEU A 26 7.13 10.89 5.32
N LEU A 27 7.63 9.69 5.05
CA LEU A 27 8.37 8.90 6.03
C LEU A 27 9.69 9.57 6.45
N ASN A 28 10.33 10.33 5.57
CA ASN A 28 11.53 11.10 5.90
C ASN A 28 11.24 12.34 6.76
N LEU A 29 10.02 12.91 6.67
CA LEU A 29 9.61 14.10 7.46
C LEU A 29 9.18 13.73 8.89
N ILE A 30 8.63 12.54 9.10
CA ILE A 30 8.23 12.08 10.43
C ILE A 30 9.47 12.03 11.34
N LYS A 31 9.28 12.38 12.62
CA LYS A 31 10.38 12.36 13.59
C LYS A 31 10.75 10.95 14.06
N ASP A 32 9.83 10.00 13.94
CA ASP A 32 10.01 8.63 14.40
C ASP A 32 11.20 7.93 13.74
N LYS A 33 11.86 7.12 14.52
CA LYS A 33 12.99 6.28 14.12
C LYS A 33 12.66 4.82 14.41
N GLU A 34 13.37 3.93 13.74
CA GLU A 34 13.21 2.48 13.94
C GLU A 34 11.79 1.97 13.69
N MET A 35 11.13 2.51 12.67
CA MET A 35 9.77 2.13 12.27
C MET A 35 9.70 0.69 11.75
N GLN A 36 8.62 0.02 12.08
CA GLN A 36 8.22 -1.26 11.50
C GLN A 36 7.28 -1.01 10.31
N LEU A 37 7.73 -1.36 9.10
CA LEU A 37 6.98 -1.11 7.88
C LEU A 37 6.41 -2.41 7.32
N ALA A 38 5.19 -2.36 6.80
CA ALA A 38 4.53 -3.49 6.14
C ALA A 38 4.03 -3.16 4.75
N LEU A 39 4.28 -4.07 3.83
CA LEU A 39 3.77 -4.09 2.47
C LEU A 39 3.02 -5.42 2.25
N PRO A 40 1.75 -5.53 2.68
CA PRO A 40 0.98 -6.78 2.61
C PRO A 40 0.71 -7.27 1.19
N LEU A 41 0.79 -6.37 0.21
CA LEU A 41 0.55 -6.57 -1.22
C LEU A 41 1.72 -5.97 -2.00
N ALA A 42 2.92 -6.52 -1.81
CA ALA A 42 4.16 -5.87 -2.24
C ALA A 42 4.39 -5.89 -3.76
N GLY A 43 3.71 -6.76 -4.51
CA GLY A 43 3.84 -6.88 -5.96
C GLY A 43 5.31 -7.12 -6.38
N SER A 44 5.89 -6.17 -7.11
CA SER A 44 7.31 -6.21 -7.49
C SER A 44 8.30 -5.92 -6.36
N GLY A 45 7.83 -5.47 -5.19
CA GLY A 45 8.65 -5.05 -4.07
C GLY A 45 9.29 -3.66 -4.21
N ILE A 46 9.06 -2.95 -5.32
CA ILE A 46 9.76 -1.70 -5.63
C ILE A 46 9.59 -0.63 -4.55
N ARG A 47 8.40 -0.49 -3.93
CA ARG A 47 8.16 0.49 -2.87
C ARG A 47 9.09 0.25 -1.68
N GLY A 48 9.13 -0.99 -1.19
CA GLY A 48 9.98 -1.34 -0.04
C GLY A 48 11.48 -1.29 -0.35
N ILE A 49 11.89 -1.66 -1.56
CA ILE A 49 13.27 -1.52 -2.02
C ILE A 49 13.69 -0.05 -1.98
N ARG A 50 12.82 0.85 -2.47
CA ARG A 50 13.05 2.29 -2.40
C ARG A 50 13.09 2.81 -0.96
N PHE A 51 12.26 2.30 -0.07
CA PHE A 51 12.32 2.66 1.36
C PHE A 51 13.69 2.31 1.95
N LEU A 52 14.21 1.11 1.66
CA LEU A 52 15.54 0.71 2.15
C LEU A 52 16.68 1.57 1.61
N LYS A 53 16.57 2.06 0.37
CA LYS A 53 17.61 2.86 -0.30
C LYS A 53 17.49 4.36 -0.05
N GLU A 54 16.28 4.89 0.12
CA GLU A 54 16.03 6.34 0.06
C GLU A 54 15.58 6.95 1.39
N LEU A 55 15.18 6.14 2.37
CA LEU A 55 14.88 6.66 3.69
C LEU A 55 16.17 6.97 4.45
N LYS A 56 16.11 8.03 5.27
CA LYS A 56 17.22 8.44 6.12
C LYS A 56 17.70 7.30 7.04
N LYS A 57 18.96 7.32 7.39
CA LYS A 57 19.56 6.35 8.32
C LYS A 57 18.75 6.23 9.62
N ASN A 58 18.60 5.00 10.10
CA ASN A 58 17.83 4.64 11.31
C ASN A 58 16.31 4.88 11.25
N LYS A 59 15.73 5.12 10.07
CA LYS A 59 14.27 5.21 9.91
C LYS A 59 13.57 3.86 10.01
N ILE A 60 14.21 2.81 9.53
CA ILE A 60 13.64 1.47 9.44
C ILE A 60 14.28 0.56 10.49
N LYS A 61 13.46 -0.02 11.36
CA LYS A 61 13.80 -1.16 12.22
C LYS A 61 13.69 -2.47 11.44
N ASN A 62 12.54 -2.69 10.83
CA ASN A 62 12.31 -3.80 9.90
C ASN A 62 11.27 -3.42 8.86
N ILE A 63 11.32 -4.10 7.72
CA ILE A 63 10.36 -3.96 6.64
C ILE A 63 9.92 -5.35 6.18
N SER A 64 8.60 -5.57 6.19
CA SER A 64 7.98 -6.83 5.81
C SER A 64 7.36 -6.71 4.44
N PHE A 65 7.88 -7.50 3.51
CA PHE A 65 7.29 -7.69 2.19
C PHE A 65 6.45 -8.96 2.22
N ASN A 66 5.19 -8.85 1.92
CA ASN A 66 4.32 -9.99 1.70
C ASN A 66 3.66 -9.89 0.33
N ASP A 67 3.61 -11.01 -0.38
CA ASP A 67 2.83 -11.14 -1.61
C ASP A 67 2.57 -12.60 -1.89
N TYR A 68 1.32 -12.98 -2.11
CA TYR A 68 0.93 -14.37 -2.30
C TYR A 68 1.56 -15.00 -3.56
N GLY A 69 1.62 -14.25 -4.66
CA GLY A 69 2.06 -14.75 -5.97
C GLY A 69 3.46 -14.30 -6.39
N SER A 70 3.93 -13.14 -5.89
CA SER A 70 5.10 -12.46 -6.47
C SER A 70 6.39 -12.58 -5.64
N ILE A 71 6.42 -13.41 -4.60
CA ILE A 71 7.58 -13.51 -3.68
C ILE A 71 8.90 -13.85 -4.39
N LYS A 72 8.86 -14.65 -5.45
CA LYS A 72 10.06 -14.98 -6.26
C LYS A 72 10.65 -13.73 -6.92
N HIS A 73 9.79 -12.88 -7.50
CA HIS A 73 10.19 -11.64 -8.15
C HIS A 73 10.68 -10.60 -7.14
N ILE A 74 10.04 -10.52 -5.96
CA ILE A 74 10.53 -9.67 -4.88
C ILE A 74 11.97 -10.05 -4.51
N LYS A 75 12.25 -11.36 -4.33
CA LYS A 75 13.61 -11.86 -4.04
C LYS A 75 14.60 -11.50 -5.14
N GLN A 76 14.22 -11.66 -6.41
CA GLN A 76 15.06 -11.28 -7.55
C GLN A 76 15.36 -9.77 -7.55
N ASN A 77 14.35 -8.94 -7.33
CA ASN A 77 14.52 -7.48 -7.29
C ASN A 77 15.37 -7.03 -6.10
N ILE A 78 15.24 -7.67 -4.94
CA ILE A 78 16.10 -7.46 -3.78
C ILE A 78 17.55 -7.78 -4.13
N LYS A 79 17.80 -8.90 -4.81
CA LYS A 79 19.11 -9.32 -5.29
C LYS A 79 19.72 -8.32 -6.28
N LEU A 80 18.96 -7.92 -7.29
CA LEU A 80 19.37 -6.92 -8.28
C LEU A 80 19.73 -5.57 -7.64
N ASN A 81 19.21 -5.30 -6.46
CA ASN A 81 19.49 -4.07 -5.70
C ASN A 81 20.52 -4.24 -4.59
N GLU A 82 21.16 -5.41 -4.48
CA GLU A 82 22.22 -5.74 -3.49
C GLU A 82 21.75 -5.63 -2.03
N LEU A 83 20.47 -5.93 -1.78
CA LEU A 83 19.83 -5.82 -0.46
C LEU A 83 19.63 -7.17 0.25
N GLU A 84 20.12 -8.28 -0.30
CA GLU A 84 19.86 -9.64 0.23
C GLU A 84 20.33 -9.84 1.66
N LYS A 85 21.40 -9.14 2.05
CA LYS A 85 22.03 -9.25 3.38
C LYS A 85 21.51 -8.21 4.37
N ASP A 86 20.53 -7.38 3.99
CA ASP A 86 19.98 -6.40 4.92
C ASP A 86 19.12 -7.10 5.99
N SER A 87 19.59 -7.05 7.23
CA SER A 87 18.97 -7.71 8.38
C SER A 87 17.56 -7.19 8.71
N LYS A 88 17.17 -6.06 8.15
CA LYS A 88 15.83 -5.46 8.33
C LYS A 88 14.75 -6.15 7.49
N LEU A 89 15.15 -6.93 6.48
CA LEU A 89 14.22 -7.58 5.54
C LEU A 89 13.47 -8.74 6.19
N LYS A 90 12.15 -8.74 5.99
CA LYS A 90 11.28 -9.88 6.27
C LYS A 90 10.48 -10.19 5.02
N LEU A 91 10.48 -11.44 4.58
CA LEU A 91 9.80 -11.90 3.39
C LEU A 91 8.74 -12.93 3.75
N SER A 92 7.55 -12.79 3.21
CA SER A 92 6.41 -13.70 3.42
C SER A 92 5.66 -13.94 2.12
N SER A 93 5.04 -15.11 2.00
CA SER A 93 4.16 -15.48 0.87
C SER A 93 2.84 -16.01 1.42
N LYS A 94 2.04 -15.09 1.97
CA LYS A 94 0.76 -15.41 2.62
C LYS A 94 -0.36 -14.57 2.00
N ASP A 95 -1.60 -15.00 2.20
CA ASP A 95 -2.74 -14.10 2.05
C ASP A 95 -2.50 -12.82 2.86
N ALA A 96 -2.86 -11.65 2.30
CA ALA A 96 -2.54 -10.37 2.92
C ALA A 96 -3.25 -10.17 4.27
N ASN A 97 -4.48 -10.66 4.42
CA ASN A 97 -5.21 -10.60 5.68
C ASN A 97 -4.60 -11.52 6.73
N LEU A 98 -4.24 -12.74 6.33
CA LEU A 98 -3.56 -13.68 7.22
C LEU A 98 -2.21 -13.12 7.68
N PHE A 99 -1.43 -12.55 6.77
CA PHE A 99 -0.16 -11.87 7.08
C PHE A 99 -0.37 -10.78 8.14
N LEU A 100 -1.38 -9.92 7.95
CA LEU A 100 -1.69 -8.86 8.90
C LEU A 100 -2.11 -9.43 10.26
N LEU A 101 -3.03 -10.39 10.28
CA LEU A 101 -3.55 -10.99 11.52
C LEU A 101 -2.47 -11.68 12.37
N GLU A 102 -1.51 -12.34 11.75
CA GLU A 102 -0.39 -13.01 12.43
C GLU A 102 0.72 -12.04 12.89
N SER A 103 0.67 -10.78 12.46
CA SER A 103 1.68 -9.78 12.79
C SER A 103 1.41 -9.10 14.14
N LYS A 104 2.46 -8.56 14.76
CA LYS A 104 2.33 -7.86 16.06
C LYS A 104 1.86 -6.41 15.93
N GLY A 105 2.15 -5.75 14.81
CA GLY A 105 1.80 -4.36 14.53
C GLY A 105 2.87 -3.63 13.74
N PHE A 106 2.50 -2.50 13.14
CA PHE A 106 3.36 -1.73 12.24
C PHE A 106 3.15 -0.23 12.41
N ASP A 107 4.19 0.54 12.21
CA ASP A 107 4.15 2.00 12.22
C ASP A 107 3.75 2.58 10.86
N TYR A 108 3.91 1.78 9.81
CA TYR A 108 3.45 2.09 8.45
C TYR A 108 2.92 0.83 7.78
N ILE A 109 1.73 0.91 7.21
CA ILE A 109 1.14 -0.15 6.39
C ILE A 109 0.73 0.44 5.04
N ASP A 110 1.10 -0.22 3.94
CA ASP A 110 0.73 0.18 2.57
C ASP A 110 -0.23 -0.84 1.96
N ILE A 111 -1.49 -0.48 1.83
CA ILE A 111 -2.54 -1.28 1.19
C ILE A 111 -2.72 -0.80 -0.25
N ASP A 112 -2.07 -1.50 -1.19
CA ASP A 112 -2.07 -1.17 -2.63
C ASP A 112 -2.52 -2.37 -3.47
N PRO A 113 -3.81 -2.76 -3.41
CA PRO A 113 -4.37 -3.89 -4.14
C PRO A 113 -4.75 -3.53 -5.57
N PHE A 114 -4.99 -4.53 -6.40
CA PHE A 114 -5.83 -4.38 -7.56
C PHE A 114 -7.29 -4.21 -7.13
N GLY A 115 -7.95 -3.15 -7.59
CA GLY A 115 -9.34 -2.86 -7.29
C GLY A 115 -9.58 -2.14 -5.97
N SER A 116 -10.50 -2.65 -5.16
CA SER A 116 -10.89 -2.02 -3.90
C SER A 116 -10.00 -2.46 -2.73
N PRO A 117 -9.56 -1.54 -1.88
CA PRO A 117 -8.81 -1.88 -0.66
C PRO A 117 -9.68 -2.45 0.47
N ASN A 118 -11.01 -2.40 0.34
CA ASN A 118 -11.93 -2.61 1.44
C ASN A 118 -11.72 -3.92 2.21
N GLN A 119 -11.41 -5.00 1.50
CA GLN A 119 -11.22 -6.32 2.13
C GLN A 119 -9.99 -6.42 3.04
N PHE A 120 -9.10 -5.42 3.02
CA PHE A 120 -7.86 -5.42 3.81
C PHE A 120 -7.90 -4.38 4.93
N LEU A 121 -8.87 -3.44 4.91
CA LEU A 121 -8.86 -2.27 5.78
C LEU A 121 -9.04 -2.64 7.26
N ASP A 122 -9.95 -3.56 7.59
CA ASP A 122 -10.19 -3.97 8.97
C ASP A 122 -8.92 -4.51 9.61
N ASN A 123 -8.24 -5.46 8.95
CA ASN A 123 -7.01 -6.05 9.46
C ASN A 123 -5.84 -5.05 9.49
N ALA A 124 -5.77 -4.14 8.51
CA ALA A 124 -4.76 -3.09 8.49
C ALA A 124 -4.95 -2.12 9.68
N ILE A 125 -6.19 -1.73 9.98
CA ILE A 125 -6.51 -0.85 11.12
C ILE A 125 -6.22 -1.54 12.46
N ILE A 126 -6.53 -2.82 12.59
CA ILE A 126 -6.20 -3.60 13.80
C ILE A 126 -4.67 -3.66 14.02
N ARG A 127 -3.88 -3.62 12.96
CA ARG A 127 -2.41 -3.80 13.02
C ARG A 127 -1.60 -2.52 12.89
N ILE A 128 -2.25 -1.38 12.63
CA ILE A 128 -1.54 -0.11 12.66
C ILE A 128 -1.27 0.30 14.12
N SER A 129 -0.04 0.71 14.41
CA SER A 129 0.34 1.23 15.72
C SER A 129 -0.35 2.57 16.01
N ARG A 130 -0.48 2.91 17.28
CA ARG A 130 -0.92 4.26 17.66
C ARG A 130 -0.03 5.31 17.01
N ASN A 131 -0.63 6.32 16.38
CA ASN A 131 0.04 7.33 15.56
C ASN A 131 0.74 6.78 14.31
N GLY A 132 0.51 5.51 13.95
CA GLY A 132 1.02 4.93 12.72
C GLY A 132 0.34 5.49 11.47
N ILE A 133 0.91 5.21 10.32
CA ILE A 133 0.43 5.68 9.02
C ILE A 133 -0.13 4.51 8.21
N LEU A 134 -1.38 4.63 7.83
CA LEU A 134 -2.02 3.73 6.88
C LEU A 134 -2.09 4.40 5.50
N ALA A 135 -1.29 3.93 4.55
CA ALA A 135 -1.37 4.31 3.15
C ALA A 135 -2.37 3.39 2.43
N VAL A 136 -3.32 3.97 1.72
CA VAL A 136 -4.38 3.20 1.04
C VAL A 136 -4.50 3.65 -0.40
N THR A 137 -4.43 2.71 -1.33
CA THR A 137 -4.67 2.90 -2.76
C THR A 137 -5.96 2.19 -3.17
N ALA A 138 -6.82 2.87 -3.92
CA ALA A 138 -7.99 2.30 -4.57
C ALA A 138 -7.85 2.46 -6.08
N THR A 139 -7.88 1.37 -6.83
CA THR A 139 -7.81 1.38 -8.29
C THR A 139 -9.18 1.12 -8.95
N ASP A 140 -10.23 0.87 -8.17
CA ASP A 140 -11.63 0.75 -8.63
C ASP A 140 -12.30 2.13 -8.79
N THR A 141 -11.62 3.00 -9.51
CA THR A 141 -12.01 4.42 -9.70
C THR A 141 -13.39 4.60 -10.31
N SER A 142 -13.90 3.63 -11.06
CA SER A 142 -15.24 3.70 -11.68
C SER A 142 -16.38 3.81 -10.67
N ALA A 143 -16.23 3.17 -9.51
CA ALA A 143 -17.19 3.31 -8.41
C ALA A 143 -17.08 4.70 -7.75
N LEU A 144 -15.86 5.09 -7.40
CA LEU A 144 -15.59 6.34 -6.68
C LEU A 144 -15.86 7.59 -7.52
N SER A 145 -15.70 7.53 -8.85
CA SER A 145 -15.98 8.64 -9.78
C SER A 145 -17.44 8.73 -10.24
N GLY A 146 -18.32 7.88 -9.73
CA GLY A 146 -19.74 7.92 -10.05
C GLY A 146 -20.15 7.23 -11.36
N SER A 147 -19.23 6.57 -12.06
CA SER A 147 -19.60 5.80 -13.26
C SER A 147 -20.43 4.55 -12.92
N HIS A 148 -20.29 4.04 -11.68
CA HIS A 148 -21.06 2.92 -11.13
C HIS A 148 -21.54 3.26 -9.72
N GLU A 149 -22.58 4.10 -9.61
CA GLU A 149 -23.11 4.61 -8.34
C GLU A 149 -23.49 3.48 -7.37
N SER A 150 -24.24 2.47 -7.84
CA SER A 150 -24.67 1.34 -7.01
C SER A 150 -23.48 0.56 -6.41
N ALA A 151 -22.37 0.44 -7.14
CA ALA A 151 -21.16 -0.17 -6.64
C ALA A 151 -20.47 0.69 -5.56
N CYS A 152 -20.52 2.01 -5.69
CA CYS A 152 -20.00 2.93 -4.69
C CYS A 152 -20.82 2.85 -3.40
N ILE A 153 -22.14 2.90 -3.49
CA ILE A 153 -23.03 2.78 -2.33
C ILE A 153 -22.77 1.46 -1.59
N ARG A 154 -22.69 0.34 -2.31
CA ARG A 154 -22.46 -0.99 -1.70
C ARG A 154 -21.08 -1.11 -1.04
N LYS A 155 -20.02 -0.58 -1.69
CA LYS A 155 -18.63 -0.75 -1.21
C LYS A 155 -18.22 0.29 -0.17
N TYR A 156 -18.66 1.53 -0.36
CA TYR A 156 -18.16 2.67 0.40
C TYR A 156 -19.24 3.35 1.25
N TYR A 157 -20.50 2.90 1.18
CA TYR A 157 -21.66 3.48 1.90
C TYR A 157 -21.86 4.97 1.61
N ALA A 158 -21.53 5.39 0.39
CA ALA A 158 -21.61 6.78 -0.02
C ALA A 158 -22.10 6.90 -1.46
N LYS A 159 -22.84 7.98 -1.74
CA LYS A 159 -23.22 8.36 -3.08
C LYS A 159 -22.09 9.14 -3.73
N PRO A 160 -21.54 8.68 -4.86
CA PRO A 160 -20.46 9.39 -5.56
C PRO A 160 -21.02 10.60 -6.31
N LEU A 161 -20.14 11.48 -6.72
CA LEU A 161 -20.46 12.62 -7.56
C LEU A 161 -19.87 12.40 -8.96
N ARG A 162 -20.68 12.67 -10.01
CA ARG A 162 -20.22 12.54 -11.40
C ARG A 162 -20.21 13.91 -12.08
N ASN A 163 -19.25 14.73 -11.74
CA ASN A 163 -18.99 16.03 -12.34
C ASN A 163 -17.49 16.35 -12.26
N GLU A 164 -17.09 17.60 -12.41
CA GLU A 164 -15.70 18.08 -12.35
C GLU A 164 -15.00 17.75 -11.01
N LEU A 165 -15.75 17.64 -9.92
CA LEU A 165 -15.25 17.33 -8.58
C LEU A 165 -15.22 15.83 -8.26
N MET A 166 -15.54 14.96 -9.22
CA MET A 166 -15.69 13.51 -8.98
C MET A 166 -14.47 12.85 -8.35
N HIS A 167 -13.27 13.28 -8.70
CA HIS A 167 -12.03 12.71 -8.16
C HIS A 167 -11.77 13.18 -6.73
N GLU A 168 -12.03 14.45 -6.43
CA GLU A 168 -11.92 15.01 -5.09
C GLU A 168 -12.94 14.35 -4.13
N VAL A 169 -14.19 14.22 -4.57
CA VAL A 169 -15.24 13.54 -3.79
C VAL A 169 -14.91 12.06 -3.62
N GLY A 170 -14.38 11.40 -4.66
CA GLY A 170 -13.96 10.00 -4.59
C GLY A 170 -12.90 9.75 -3.53
N ILE A 171 -11.89 10.62 -3.42
CA ILE A 171 -10.87 10.55 -2.36
C ILE A 171 -11.51 10.73 -0.98
N ARG A 172 -12.42 11.69 -0.81
CA ARG A 172 -13.13 11.93 0.45
C ARG A 172 -13.99 10.73 0.87
N ILE A 173 -14.63 10.06 -0.09
CA ILE A 173 -15.39 8.82 0.14
C ILE A 173 -14.46 7.72 0.66
N LEU A 174 -13.30 7.54 0.04
CA LEU A 174 -12.31 6.56 0.49
C LEU A 174 -11.79 6.87 1.91
N ILE A 175 -11.43 8.12 2.18
CA ILE A 175 -10.99 8.58 3.50
C ILE A 175 -12.08 8.29 4.54
N ARG A 176 -13.33 8.66 4.24
CA ARG A 176 -14.46 8.40 5.15
C ARG A 176 -14.65 6.91 5.43
N LYS A 177 -14.48 6.05 4.42
CA LYS A 177 -14.56 4.60 4.60
C LYS A 177 -13.50 4.11 5.60
N VAL A 178 -12.27 4.56 5.47
CA VAL A 178 -11.17 4.21 6.41
C VAL A 178 -11.49 4.71 7.83
N GLN A 179 -11.97 5.95 7.95
CA GLN A 179 -12.37 6.53 9.26
C GLN A 179 -13.48 5.74 9.94
N LEU A 180 -14.49 5.28 9.19
CA LEU A 180 -15.60 4.50 9.73
C LEU A 180 -15.19 3.13 10.28
N ILE A 181 -14.13 2.55 9.73
CA ILE A 181 -13.59 1.27 10.22
C ILE A 181 -12.70 1.51 11.45
N GLY A 182 -12.02 2.66 11.51
CA GLY A 182 -11.10 3.01 12.61
C GLY A 182 -11.74 3.68 13.81
N ALA A 183 -13.05 3.98 13.76
CA ALA A 183 -13.79 4.61 14.85
C ALA A 183 -14.32 3.57 15.84
#